data_a95f87483afa40fab69bfd54376e45ff
#
_entry.id   a95f87483afa40fab69bfd54376e45ff
#
_cell.length_a   1.000
_cell.length_b   1.000
_cell.length_c   1.000
_cell.angle_alpha   90.00
_cell.angle_beta   90.00
_cell.angle_gamma   90.00
#
_symmetry.space_group_name_H-M   'P 1'
#
loop_
_entity.id
_entity.type
_entity.pdbx_description
1 polymer ?
#
loop_
_entity_poly.entity_id
_entity_poly.type
_entity_poly.pdbx_seq_one_letter_code
_entity_poly.pdbx_strand_id
1 'polypeptide(L)'
;LLLALFLATGVGAQIQQQSPYPKREFRGAWIQAVNGQFRGIPTEKLKQTLIDQLNSLQGAGINAIIFQVRPEADALYASQLEPWSRFLTGVQGQAPSPYWDPMQFMIDECHKRGMEFHAWINPYRVKTSLKSELSPNHLYNIHPEWFVTYNNQLFFDPALPESRRHICMVVADIVSRYDVDAIHMDDYFYPYPAKGMDFPDDASFARYGGGFTNRADWRRSNVNILIQKIHETIRGLKPWVKFGISPFGIYRNEKNDPLGSKTNGLQNYDDLYADVLLWARNGWVDYNIPQIYWQIGHPAADYETLVKWWAKNTENRPLFIGQSVMNTIQNADPKNPSMNQLPRKMALERAYQTI
;
A
#
# COMPACT_ATOMS: atom_id res chain seq x y z
N LEU A 1 70.88 2.18 -35.64
CA LEU A 1 69.89 3.06 -34.91
C LEU A 1 68.52 2.87 -35.55
N LEU A 2 67.63 2.12 -34.90
CA LEU A 2 66.22 2.02 -35.27
C LEU A 2 65.38 2.99 -34.42
N LEU A 3 64.74 3.93 -35.09
CA LEU A 3 63.81 4.89 -34.47
C LEU A 3 62.39 4.23 -34.52
N ALA A 4 61.84 3.86 -33.37
CA ALA A 4 60.45 3.37 -33.27
C ALA A 4 59.52 4.58 -33.05
N LEU A 5 58.67 4.85 -34.04
CA LEU A 5 57.58 5.83 -33.94
C LEU A 5 56.42 5.20 -33.14
N PHE A 6 56.11 5.70 -31.95
CA PHE A 6 54.89 5.39 -31.24
C PHE A 6 53.77 6.31 -31.75
N LEU A 7 52.84 5.72 -32.53
CA LEU A 7 51.55 6.34 -32.83
C LEU A 7 50.62 6.17 -31.62
N ALA A 8 50.41 7.23 -30.84
CA ALA A 8 49.38 7.27 -29.81
C ALA A 8 48.02 7.42 -30.47
N THR A 9 47.28 6.31 -30.63
CA THR A 9 45.87 6.35 -30.97
C THR A 9 45.09 6.82 -29.71
N GLY A 10 44.68 8.07 -29.71
CA GLY A 10 43.77 8.60 -28.71
C GLY A 10 42.42 7.88 -28.82
N VAL A 11 42.18 6.93 -27.89
CA VAL A 11 40.85 6.41 -27.66
C VAL A 11 40.08 7.52 -26.96
N GLY A 12 39.34 8.30 -27.75
CA GLY A 12 38.35 9.25 -27.19
C GLY A 12 37.31 8.47 -26.40
N ALA A 13 37.39 8.52 -25.08
CA ALA A 13 36.33 8.06 -24.23
C ALA A 13 35.06 8.88 -24.59
N GLN A 14 34.16 8.26 -25.36
CA GLN A 14 32.81 8.80 -25.50
C GLN A 14 32.19 8.83 -24.11
N ILE A 15 32.08 10.01 -23.54
CA ILE A 15 31.23 10.25 -22.37
C ILE A 15 29.83 9.87 -22.84
N GLN A 16 29.40 8.64 -22.53
CA GLN A 16 28.01 8.25 -22.69
C GLN A 16 27.21 9.25 -21.87
N GLN A 17 26.51 10.15 -22.50
CA GLN A 17 25.51 10.99 -21.86
C GLN A 17 24.55 10.02 -21.16
N GLN A 18 24.64 9.92 -19.86
CA GLN A 18 23.69 9.12 -19.09
C GLN A 18 22.30 9.65 -19.39
N SER A 19 21.42 8.77 -19.84
CA SER A 19 20.02 9.10 -20.05
C SER A 19 19.50 9.75 -18.76
N PRO A 20 18.79 10.90 -18.84
CA PRO A 20 18.20 11.52 -17.65
C PRO A 20 17.12 10.66 -17.00
N TYR A 21 16.77 9.54 -17.60
CA TYR A 21 15.77 8.59 -17.11
C TYR A 21 16.43 7.33 -16.57
N PRO A 22 15.96 6.79 -15.43
CA PRO A 22 16.47 5.53 -14.89
C PRO A 22 16.21 4.39 -15.89
N LYS A 23 17.18 3.47 -16.00
CA LYS A 23 17.03 2.27 -16.86
C LYS A 23 15.95 1.32 -16.33
N ARG A 24 15.68 1.36 -15.04
CA ARG A 24 14.64 0.57 -14.36
C ARG A 24 13.91 1.52 -13.42
N GLU A 25 12.60 1.56 -13.52
CA GLU A 25 11.73 2.43 -12.74
C GLU A 25 10.47 1.63 -12.38
N PHE A 26 10.11 1.62 -11.11
CA PHE A 26 8.83 1.06 -10.68
C PHE A 26 7.70 2.03 -11.05
N ARG A 27 6.75 1.58 -11.83
CA ARG A 27 5.56 2.33 -12.23
C ARG A 27 4.33 1.51 -11.88
N GLY A 28 3.82 1.72 -10.67
CA GLY A 28 2.67 0.99 -10.13
C GLY A 28 1.35 1.71 -10.35
N ALA A 29 0.28 0.94 -10.47
CA ALA A 29 -1.10 1.46 -10.44
C ALA A 29 -1.96 0.65 -9.46
N TRP A 30 -2.75 1.35 -8.63
CA TRP A 30 -3.73 0.71 -7.76
C TRP A 30 -5.03 0.46 -8.49
N ILE A 31 -5.57 -0.76 -8.34
CA ILE A 31 -6.92 -1.13 -8.75
C ILE A 31 -7.69 -1.54 -7.49
N GLN A 32 -8.56 -0.65 -7.01
CA GLN A 32 -9.31 -0.85 -5.78
C GLN A 32 -10.65 -1.55 -6.05
N ALA A 33 -11.11 -2.37 -5.10
CA ALA A 33 -12.41 -3.03 -5.15
C ALA A 33 -13.47 -2.32 -4.30
N VAL A 34 -13.03 -1.70 -3.20
CA VAL A 34 -13.92 -1.13 -2.15
C VAL A 34 -14.84 0.01 -2.63
N ASN A 35 -14.56 0.63 -3.76
CA ASN A 35 -15.43 1.63 -4.39
C ASN A 35 -16.64 1.01 -5.12
N GLY A 36 -16.71 -0.33 -5.18
CA GLY A 36 -17.80 -1.06 -5.84
C GLY A 36 -17.73 -1.12 -7.36
N GLN A 37 -16.60 -0.76 -7.96
CA GLN A 37 -16.45 -0.76 -9.44
C GLN A 37 -16.63 -2.13 -10.08
N PHE A 38 -16.51 -3.23 -9.35
CA PHE A 38 -16.69 -4.59 -9.86
C PHE A 38 -18.06 -5.20 -9.52
N ARG A 39 -18.80 -4.54 -8.63
CA ARG A 39 -19.98 -5.07 -7.98
C ARG A 39 -21.07 -5.44 -8.97
N GLY A 40 -21.42 -6.73 -9.00
CA GLY A 40 -22.54 -7.23 -9.80
C GLY A 40 -22.33 -7.19 -11.32
N ILE A 41 -21.10 -6.98 -11.79
CA ILE A 41 -20.77 -7.07 -13.21
C ILE A 41 -20.69 -8.55 -13.59
N PRO A 42 -21.36 -8.99 -14.68
CA PRO A 42 -21.27 -10.36 -15.17
C PRO A 42 -19.81 -10.79 -15.40
N THR A 43 -19.48 -12.04 -15.08
CA THR A 43 -18.10 -12.57 -15.08
C THR A 43 -17.32 -12.23 -16.35
N GLU A 44 -17.86 -12.52 -17.53
CA GLU A 44 -17.13 -12.31 -18.80
C GLU A 44 -16.94 -10.81 -19.10
N LYS A 45 -17.91 -9.98 -18.76
CA LYS A 45 -17.78 -8.53 -18.89
C LYS A 45 -16.74 -7.97 -17.91
N LEU A 46 -16.69 -8.48 -16.68
CA LEU A 46 -15.69 -8.05 -15.70
C LEU A 46 -14.28 -8.46 -16.13
N LYS A 47 -14.07 -9.70 -16.59
CA LYS A 47 -12.79 -10.14 -17.15
C LYS A 47 -12.34 -9.24 -18.30
N GLN A 48 -13.23 -8.94 -19.26
CA GLN A 48 -12.89 -8.05 -20.36
C GLN A 48 -12.54 -6.63 -19.86
N THR A 49 -13.30 -6.09 -18.90
CA THR A 49 -13.01 -4.78 -18.29
C THR A 49 -11.61 -4.76 -17.66
N LEU A 50 -11.23 -5.80 -16.92
CA LEU A 50 -9.91 -5.91 -16.30
C LEU A 50 -8.80 -6.03 -17.36
N ILE A 51 -9.01 -6.79 -18.43
CA ILE A 51 -8.08 -6.88 -19.57
C ILE A 51 -7.89 -5.49 -20.21
N ASP A 52 -8.96 -4.76 -20.46
CA ASP A 52 -8.92 -3.44 -21.09
C ASP A 52 -8.19 -2.42 -20.18
N GLN A 53 -8.41 -2.48 -18.87
CA GLN A 53 -7.65 -1.68 -17.90
C GLN A 53 -6.16 -2.02 -17.93
N LEU A 54 -5.79 -3.30 -17.92
CA LEU A 54 -4.39 -3.73 -17.99
C LEU A 54 -3.72 -3.31 -19.30
N ASN A 55 -4.40 -3.43 -20.44
CA ASN A 55 -3.89 -2.98 -21.74
C ASN A 55 -3.64 -1.47 -21.74
N SER A 56 -4.56 -0.69 -21.20
CA SER A 56 -4.43 0.77 -21.10
C SER A 56 -3.26 1.17 -20.19
N LEU A 57 -3.12 0.50 -19.04
CA LEU A 57 -2.05 0.75 -18.09
C LEU A 57 -0.68 0.34 -18.68
N GLN A 58 -0.61 -0.80 -19.39
CA GLN A 58 0.60 -1.22 -20.12
C GLN A 58 0.99 -0.18 -21.17
N GLY A 59 0.03 0.31 -21.95
CA GLY A 59 0.25 1.36 -22.96
C GLY A 59 0.76 2.66 -22.34
N ALA A 60 0.41 2.97 -21.09
CA ALA A 60 0.94 4.08 -20.31
C ALA A 60 2.30 3.80 -19.64
N GLY A 61 2.88 2.61 -19.85
CA GLY A 61 4.18 2.21 -19.31
C GLY A 61 4.15 1.70 -17.86
N ILE A 62 2.99 1.39 -17.31
CA ILE A 62 2.86 0.76 -15.99
C ILE A 62 3.43 -0.67 -16.04
N ASN A 63 4.18 -1.06 -15.01
CA ASN A 63 4.85 -2.36 -14.91
C ASN A 63 4.56 -3.12 -13.60
N ALA A 64 3.67 -2.59 -12.75
CA ALA A 64 3.18 -3.26 -11.55
C ALA A 64 1.73 -2.88 -11.28
N ILE A 65 0.94 -3.86 -10.86
CA ILE A 65 -0.47 -3.67 -10.47
C ILE A 65 -0.62 -4.00 -8.98
N ILE A 66 -1.16 -3.06 -8.23
CA ILE A 66 -1.50 -3.23 -6.82
C ILE A 66 -3.01 -3.42 -6.75
N PHE A 67 -3.44 -4.69 -6.69
CA PHE A 67 -4.84 -5.09 -6.80
C PHE A 67 -5.44 -5.41 -5.43
N GLN A 68 -6.55 -4.76 -5.07
CA GLN A 68 -7.19 -4.99 -3.78
C GLN A 68 -7.94 -6.32 -3.76
N VAL A 69 -7.34 -7.31 -3.08
CA VAL A 69 -7.86 -8.68 -2.98
C VAL A 69 -8.63 -8.94 -1.68
N ARG A 70 -8.42 -8.11 -0.64
CA ARG A 70 -9.06 -8.26 0.68
C ARG A 70 -9.50 -6.90 1.23
N PRO A 71 -10.70 -6.41 0.88
CA PRO A 71 -11.18 -5.07 1.28
C PRO A 71 -11.83 -5.01 2.67
N GLU A 72 -12.61 -6.02 3.11
CA GLU A 72 -13.45 -6.00 4.32
C GLU A 72 -13.43 -7.34 5.08
N ALA A 73 -12.26 -7.92 5.37
CA ALA A 73 -12.13 -9.28 5.92
C ALA A 73 -12.94 -10.29 5.08
N ASP A 74 -12.89 -10.10 3.79
CA ASP A 74 -13.49 -10.90 2.75
C ASP A 74 -12.57 -10.94 1.51
N ALA A 75 -12.80 -11.82 0.57
CA ALA A 75 -11.83 -12.13 -0.46
C ALA A 75 -12.36 -11.94 -1.89
N LEU A 76 -11.53 -11.40 -2.78
CA LEU A 76 -11.70 -11.46 -4.24
C LEU A 76 -10.89 -12.63 -4.83
N TYR A 77 -10.83 -13.74 -4.11
CA TYR A 77 -10.15 -14.98 -4.51
C TYR A 77 -10.79 -16.16 -3.77
N ALA A 78 -10.49 -17.38 -4.18
CA ALA A 78 -11.02 -18.61 -3.57
C ALA A 78 -10.40 -18.88 -2.19
N SER A 79 -10.72 -18.04 -1.19
CA SER A 79 -10.23 -18.19 0.19
C SER A 79 -10.96 -19.31 0.91
N GLN A 80 -10.20 -20.05 1.77
CA GLN A 80 -10.75 -21.01 2.71
C GLN A 80 -10.96 -20.40 4.12
N LEU A 81 -10.52 -19.16 4.31
CA LEU A 81 -10.48 -18.49 5.62
C LEU A 81 -11.54 -17.39 5.74
N GLU A 82 -11.91 -16.76 4.64
CA GLU A 82 -12.81 -15.62 4.61
C GLU A 82 -13.84 -15.76 3.47
N PRO A 83 -15.04 -15.20 3.61
CA PRO A 83 -16.09 -15.29 2.59
C PRO A 83 -15.71 -14.50 1.33
N TRP A 84 -16.36 -14.82 0.21
CA TRP A 84 -16.32 -14.00 -1.00
C TRP A 84 -16.77 -12.57 -0.74
N SER A 85 -16.06 -11.61 -1.31
CA SER A 85 -16.35 -10.20 -1.10
C SER A 85 -17.64 -9.76 -1.81
N ARG A 86 -18.45 -8.97 -1.09
CA ARG A 86 -19.62 -8.29 -1.68
C ARG A 86 -19.26 -7.30 -2.80
N PHE A 87 -18.02 -6.84 -2.84
CA PHE A 87 -17.53 -5.95 -3.88
C PHE A 87 -17.33 -6.66 -5.24
N LEU A 88 -17.38 -7.98 -5.25
CA LEU A 88 -17.36 -8.78 -6.48
C LEU A 88 -18.78 -9.06 -6.98
N THR A 89 -19.60 -9.72 -6.15
CA THR A 89 -20.91 -10.24 -6.56
C THR A 89 -22.10 -9.37 -6.13
N GLY A 90 -21.88 -8.46 -5.19
CA GLY A 90 -22.93 -7.68 -4.53
C GLY A 90 -23.38 -8.26 -3.20
N VAL A 91 -23.12 -9.55 -2.94
CA VAL A 91 -23.50 -10.26 -1.70
C VAL A 91 -22.27 -10.95 -1.14
N GLN A 92 -21.94 -10.66 0.13
CA GLN A 92 -20.80 -11.30 0.81
C GLN A 92 -21.09 -12.81 1.00
N GLY A 93 -20.09 -13.65 0.72
CA GLY A 93 -20.18 -15.10 0.80
C GLY A 93 -20.69 -15.78 -0.48
N GLN A 94 -21.18 -15.01 -1.44
CA GLN A 94 -21.61 -15.54 -2.73
C GLN A 94 -20.42 -15.63 -3.69
N ALA A 95 -20.10 -16.85 -4.15
CA ALA A 95 -19.09 -17.05 -5.18
C ALA A 95 -19.56 -16.46 -6.54
N PRO A 96 -18.64 -16.03 -7.41
CA PRO A 96 -19.00 -15.58 -8.75
C PRO A 96 -19.59 -16.72 -9.60
N SER A 97 -20.52 -16.37 -10.47
CA SER A 97 -21.17 -17.33 -11.38
C SER A 97 -21.21 -16.75 -12.81
N PRO A 98 -20.61 -17.41 -13.83
CA PRO A 98 -19.79 -18.63 -13.71
C PRO A 98 -18.61 -18.49 -12.74
N TYR A 99 -18.23 -19.60 -12.10
CA TYR A 99 -17.14 -19.60 -11.13
C TYR A 99 -15.80 -19.28 -11.79
N TRP A 100 -15.01 -18.39 -11.15
CA TRP A 100 -13.63 -18.05 -11.48
C TRP A 100 -12.93 -17.48 -10.26
N ASP A 101 -11.61 -17.42 -10.29
CA ASP A 101 -10.80 -16.79 -9.25
C ASP A 101 -10.24 -15.46 -9.80
N PRO A 102 -10.76 -14.29 -9.35
CA PRO A 102 -10.30 -12.98 -9.82
C PRO A 102 -8.84 -12.71 -9.57
N MET A 103 -8.29 -13.13 -8.42
CA MET A 103 -6.88 -12.89 -8.11
C MET A 103 -5.97 -13.73 -9.01
N GLN A 104 -6.27 -15.03 -9.20
CA GLN A 104 -5.49 -15.87 -10.12
C GLN A 104 -5.55 -15.32 -11.55
N PHE A 105 -6.73 -14.93 -12.00
CA PHE A 105 -6.89 -14.32 -13.32
C PHE A 105 -6.04 -13.06 -13.50
N MET A 106 -6.03 -12.18 -12.50
CA MET A 106 -5.25 -10.94 -12.55
C MET A 106 -3.74 -11.20 -12.50
N ILE A 107 -3.28 -12.19 -11.73
CA ILE A 107 -1.88 -12.63 -11.72
C ILE A 107 -1.47 -13.07 -13.13
N ASP A 108 -2.25 -13.99 -13.74
CA ASP A 108 -1.95 -14.51 -15.08
C ASP A 108 -1.93 -13.39 -16.12
N GLU A 109 -2.90 -12.49 -16.08
CA GLU A 109 -2.99 -11.38 -17.03
C GLU A 109 -1.89 -10.31 -16.83
N CYS A 110 -1.45 -10.07 -15.56
CA CYS A 110 -0.30 -9.21 -15.27
C CYS A 110 1.00 -9.84 -15.80
N HIS A 111 1.27 -11.08 -15.45
CA HIS A 111 2.49 -11.78 -15.86
C HIS A 111 2.61 -11.94 -17.38
N LYS A 112 1.52 -12.21 -18.10
CA LYS A 112 1.48 -12.20 -19.58
C LYS A 112 1.97 -10.88 -20.19
N ARG A 113 1.80 -9.78 -19.46
CA ARG A 113 2.21 -8.43 -19.89
C ARG A 113 3.56 -7.98 -19.31
N GLY A 114 4.25 -8.84 -18.58
CA GLY A 114 5.50 -8.50 -17.89
C GLY A 114 5.30 -7.50 -16.75
N MET A 115 4.13 -7.50 -16.12
CA MET A 115 3.81 -6.67 -14.97
C MET A 115 3.90 -7.47 -13.68
N GLU A 116 4.43 -6.89 -12.60
CA GLU A 116 4.31 -7.46 -11.25
C GLU A 116 2.86 -7.36 -10.75
N PHE A 117 2.43 -8.37 -9.97
CA PHE A 117 1.15 -8.37 -9.27
C PHE A 117 1.35 -8.29 -7.75
N HIS A 118 0.88 -7.21 -7.14
CA HIS A 118 0.93 -6.99 -5.70
C HIS A 118 -0.46 -7.18 -5.10
N ALA A 119 -0.62 -8.18 -4.24
CA ALA A 119 -1.87 -8.45 -3.55
C ALA A 119 -2.09 -7.44 -2.41
N TRP A 120 -3.00 -6.49 -2.63
CA TRP A 120 -3.33 -5.48 -1.63
C TRP A 120 -4.40 -5.99 -0.67
N ILE A 121 -4.06 -6.02 0.61
CA ILE A 121 -4.95 -6.41 1.71
C ILE A 121 -5.16 -5.25 2.68
N ASN A 122 -6.37 -5.12 3.20
CA ASN A 122 -6.69 -4.25 4.30
C ASN A 122 -6.64 -5.08 5.59
N PRO A 123 -5.70 -4.85 6.54
CA PRO A 123 -5.50 -5.79 7.63
C PRO A 123 -6.67 -5.82 8.63
N TYR A 124 -7.18 -4.67 9.06
CA TYR A 124 -8.09 -4.60 10.20
C TYR A 124 -9.54 -4.28 9.84
N ARG A 125 -9.82 -3.68 8.68
CA ARG A 125 -11.17 -3.30 8.31
C ARG A 125 -12.05 -4.50 8.02
N VAL A 126 -13.28 -4.49 8.56
CA VAL A 126 -14.28 -5.57 8.43
C VAL A 126 -15.55 -5.06 7.77
N LYS A 127 -15.98 -3.84 8.11
CA LYS A 127 -17.13 -3.16 7.46
C LYS A 127 -16.83 -1.68 7.29
N THR A 128 -17.03 -1.17 6.10
CA THR A 128 -17.00 0.29 5.84
C THR A 128 -18.28 0.97 6.31
N SER A 129 -19.34 0.22 6.57
CA SER A 129 -20.60 0.68 7.15
C SER A 129 -21.26 -0.44 7.94
N LEU A 130 -21.73 -0.15 9.15
CA LEU A 130 -22.47 -1.12 9.96
C LEU A 130 -23.77 -1.60 9.31
N LYS A 131 -24.30 -0.87 8.32
CA LYS A 131 -25.48 -1.26 7.56
C LYS A 131 -25.23 -2.41 6.57
N SER A 132 -23.96 -2.72 6.25
CA SER A 132 -23.64 -3.83 5.36
C SER A 132 -23.90 -5.15 6.08
N GLU A 133 -24.55 -6.08 5.39
CA GLU A 133 -24.75 -7.43 5.88
C GLU A 133 -23.47 -8.25 5.77
N LEU A 134 -23.23 -9.10 6.76
CA LEU A 134 -22.14 -10.07 6.75
C LEU A 134 -22.66 -11.45 6.39
N SER A 135 -21.85 -12.21 5.67
CA SER A 135 -22.12 -13.62 5.40
C SER A 135 -22.27 -14.40 6.71
N PRO A 136 -23.17 -15.40 6.80
CA PRO A 136 -23.33 -16.23 8.02
C PRO A 136 -22.04 -16.87 8.53
N ASN A 137 -21.12 -17.20 7.62
CA ASN A 137 -19.81 -17.79 7.96
C ASN A 137 -18.70 -16.75 8.20
N HIS A 138 -19.01 -15.46 8.25
CA HIS A 138 -18.03 -14.43 8.57
C HIS A 138 -17.56 -14.57 10.03
N LEU A 139 -16.27 -14.35 10.25
CA LEU A 139 -15.63 -14.48 11.59
C LEU A 139 -16.33 -13.68 12.68
N TYR A 140 -16.89 -12.52 12.37
CA TYR A 140 -17.65 -11.72 13.33
C TYR A 140 -18.83 -12.49 13.95
N ASN A 141 -19.46 -13.37 13.19
CA ASN A 141 -20.58 -14.19 13.69
C ASN A 141 -20.12 -15.35 14.57
N ILE A 142 -18.82 -15.71 14.49
CA ILE A 142 -18.22 -16.81 15.23
C ILE A 142 -17.46 -16.27 16.46
N HIS A 143 -16.75 -15.16 16.30
CA HIS A 143 -15.87 -14.54 17.29
C HIS A 143 -16.13 -13.04 17.39
N PRO A 144 -17.32 -12.59 17.80
CA PRO A 144 -17.63 -11.16 17.88
C PRO A 144 -16.69 -10.39 18.83
N GLU A 145 -16.10 -11.09 19.81
CA GLU A 145 -15.14 -10.54 20.77
C GLU A 145 -13.79 -10.11 20.15
N TRP A 146 -13.53 -10.48 18.90
CA TRP A 146 -12.30 -10.07 18.19
C TRP A 146 -12.43 -8.69 17.55
N PHE A 147 -13.60 -8.07 17.62
CA PHE A 147 -13.92 -6.89 16.81
C PHE A 147 -14.37 -5.72 17.67
N VAL A 148 -14.12 -4.52 17.15
CA VAL A 148 -14.55 -3.26 17.75
C VAL A 148 -15.29 -2.42 16.73
N THR A 149 -16.33 -1.73 17.20
CA THR A 149 -17.08 -0.74 16.40
C THR A 149 -16.52 0.64 16.66
N TYR A 150 -16.18 1.36 15.60
CA TYR A 150 -15.72 2.74 15.69
C TYR A 150 -16.25 3.54 14.49
N ASN A 151 -16.81 4.71 14.75
CA ASN A 151 -17.31 5.65 13.74
C ASN A 151 -18.14 4.97 12.62
N ASN A 152 -19.18 4.22 13.01
CA ASN A 152 -20.08 3.47 12.09
C ASN A 152 -19.39 2.41 11.21
N GLN A 153 -18.21 1.96 11.59
CA GLN A 153 -17.44 0.92 10.92
C GLN A 153 -17.11 -0.21 11.91
N LEU A 154 -16.72 -1.37 11.38
CA LEU A 154 -16.28 -2.52 12.17
C LEU A 154 -14.84 -2.86 11.81
N PHE A 155 -14.03 -3.12 12.85
CA PHE A 155 -12.60 -3.44 12.72
C PHE A 155 -12.25 -4.67 13.57
N PHE A 156 -11.25 -5.42 13.17
CA PHE A 156 -10.52 -6.25 14.11
C PHE A 156 -9.89 -5.37 15.19
N ASP A 157 -9.88 -5.87 16.42
CA ASP A 157 -9.09 -5.23 17.48
C ASP A 157 -7.59 -5.53 17.23
N PRO A 158 -6.74 -4.52 16.96
CA PRO A 158 -5.33 -4.73 16.66
C PRO A 158 -4.54 -5.31 17.83
N ALA A 159 -5.04 -5.16 19.05
CA ALA A 159 -4.39 -5.63 20.26
C ALA A 159 -4.50 -7.14 20.46
N LEU A 160 -5.50 -7.79 19.85
CA LEU A 160 -5.75 -9.21 20.08
C LEU A 160 -4.74 -10.10 19.33
N PRO A 161 -4.09 -11.05 20.02
CA PRO A 161 -3.25 -12.05 19.37
C PRO A 161 -4.00 -12.87 18.30
N GLU A 162 -5.29 -13.14 18.52
CA GLU A 162 -6.17 -13.87 17.61
C GLU A 162 -6.37 -13.11 16.30
N SER A 163 -6.63 -11.81 16.34
CA SER A 163 -6.75 -10.93 15.18
C SER A 163 -5.46 -10.96 14.35
N ARG A 164 -4.32 -10.77 15.00
CA ARG A 164 -3.00 -10.81 14.33
C ARG A 164 -2.70 -12.18 13.72
N ARG A 165 -3.02 -13.27 14.43
CA ARG A 165 -2.84 -14.63 13.91
C ARG A 165 -3.68 -14.86 12.67
N HIS A 166 -4.96 -14.47 12.70
CA HIS A 166 -5.84 -14.63 11.54
C HIS A 166 -5.32 -13.87 10.32
N ILE A 167 -4.89 -12.62 10.48
CA ILE A 167 -4.33 -11.83 9.38
C ILE A 167 -3.06 -12.49 8.81
N CYS A 168 -2.18 -13.02 9.67
CA CYS A 168 -1.00 -13.78 9.21
C CYS A 168 -1.40 -15.07 8.46
N MET A 169 -2.47 -15.76 8.88
CA MET A 169 -2.99 -16.93 8.16
C MET A 169 -3.50 -16.55 6.77
N VAL A 170 -4.20 -15.42 6.63
CA VAL A 170 -4.64 -14.89 5.33
C VAL A 170 -3.42 -14.60 4.41
N VAL A 171 -2.39 -13.96 4.93
CA VAL A 171 -1.15 -13.72 4.17
C VAL A 171 -0.48 -15.04 3.78
N ALA A 172 -0.42 -15.99 4.70
CA ALA A 172 0.15 -17.32 4.43
C ALA A 172 -0.63 -18.07 3.35
N ASP A 173 -1.97 -17.99 3.37
CA ASP A 173 -2.84 -18.59 2.35
C ASP A 173 -2.56 -18.00 0.96
N ILE A 174 -2.51 -16.67 0.85
CA ILE A 174 -2.21 -15.99 -0.41
C ILE A 174 -0.82 -16.38 -0.92
N VAL A 175 0.22 -16.20 -0.09
CA VAL A 175 1.61 -16.43 -0.49
C VAL A 175 1.86 -17.89 -0.87
N SER A 176 1.27 -18.85 -0.14
CA SER A 176 1.47 -20.27 -0.42
C SER A 176 0.84 -20.71 -1.73
N ARG A 177 -0.37 -20.25 -2.02
CA ARG A 177 -1.20 -20.76 -3.13
C ARG A 177 -1.06 -19.99 -4.43
N TYR A 178 -0.68 -18.72 -4.37
CA TYR A 178 -0.65 -17.84 -5.54
C TYR A 178 0.77 -17.38 -5.86
N ASP A 179 1.02 -17.09 -7.12
CA ASP A 179 2.29 -16.56 -7.62
C ASP A 179 2.28 -15.02 -7.58
N VAL A 180 2.11 -14.47 -6.37
CA VAL A 180 2.16 -13.02 -6.14
C VAL A 180 3.61 -12.53 -6.07
N ASP A 181 3.88 -11.34 -6.63
CA ASP A 181 5.20 -10.69 -6.52
C ASP A 181 5.37 -9.96 -5.18
N ALA A 182 4.25 -9.49 -4.61
CA ALA A 182 4.25 -8.83 -3.30
C ALA A 182 2.91 -8.97 -2.56
N ILE A 183 2.99 -8.85 -1.23
CA ILE A 183 1.88 -8.45 -0.37
C ILE A 183 1.99 -6.95 -0.15
N HIS A 184 0.88 -6.24 -0.25
CA HIS A 184 0.80 -4.79 -0.08
C HIS A 184 -0.28 -4.40 0.93
N MET A 185 0.01 -3.42 1.79
CA MET A 185 -0.96 -2.80 2.68
C MET A 185 -1.00 -1.29 2.45
N ASP A 186 -2.16 -0.70 2.68
CA ASP A 186 -2.36 0.75 2.69
C ASP A 186 -2.06 1.36 4.07
N ASP A 187 -2.63 2.52 4.36
CA ASP A 187 -2.45 3.27 5.60
C ASP A 187 -3.54 3.01 6.66
N TYR A 188 -4.47 2.07 6.41
CA TYR A 188 -5.56 1.75 7.34
C TYR A 188 -5.11 0.74 8.41
N PHE A 189 -4.27 1.19 9.35
CA PHE A 189 -3.90 0.45 10.55
C PHE A 189 -4.95 0.66 11.65
N TYR A 190 -4.74 1.57 12.63
CA TYR A 190 -5.88 2.09 13.35
C TYR A 190 -6.71 2.99 12.43
N PRO A 191 -8.04 3.09 12.63
CA PRO A 191 -8.88 3.92 11.76
C PRO A 191 -8.53 5.41 11.89
N TYR A 192 -8.83 6.18 10.87
CA TYR A 192 -8.68 7.63 10.91
C TYR A 192 -9.47 8.20 12.09
N PRO A 193 -8.87 9.11 12.86
CA PRO A 193 -9.51 9.67 14.04
C PRO A 193 -10.79 10.41 13.68
N ALA A 194 -11.88 10.09 14.38
CA ALA A 194 -13.15 10.81 14.30
C ALA A 194 -13.25 11.84 15.41
N LYS A 195 -13.77 13.03 15.07
CA LYS A 195 -13.87 14.14 16.02
C LYS A 195 -14.65 13.73 17.27
N GLY A 196 -14.03 13.89 18.43
CA GLY A 196 -14.66 13.62 19.74
C GLY A 196 -14.83 12.14 20.07
N MET A 197 -14.20 11.23 19.31
CA MET A 197 -14.21 9.78 19.56
C MET A 197 -12.80 9.27 19.73
N ASP A 198 -12.55 8.46 20.76
CA ASP A 198 -11.34 7.62 20.82
C ASP A 198 -11.67 6.21 20.36
N PHE A 199 -10.65 5.47 19.91
CA PHE A 199 -10.81 4.06 19.54
C PHE A 199 -11.13 3.25 20.80
N PRO A 200 -12.17 2.39 20.81
CA PRO A 200 -12.70 1.78 22.04
C PRO A 200 -11.93 0.52 22.43
N ASP A 201 -10.65 0.65 22.76
CA ASP A 201 -9.74 -0.43 23.15
C ASP A 201 -9.42 -0.48 24.66
N ASP A 202 -10.29 0.10 25.52
CA ASP A 202 -10.06 0.12 26.97
C ASP A 202 -9.91 -1.28 27.59
N ALA A 203 -10.78 -2.22 27.19
CA ALA A 203 -10.73 -3.58 27.69
C ALA A 203 -9.43 -4.30 27.24
N SER A 204 -9.03 -4.09 26.01
CA SER A 204 -7.80 -4.67 25.46
C SER A 204 -6.56 -4.03 26.07
N PHE A 205 -6.58 -2.72 26.31
CA PHE A 205 -5.48 -2.04 27.02
C PHE A 205 -5.36 -2.52 28.47
N ALA A 206 -6.46 -2.67 29.17
CA ALA A 206 -6.45 -3.22 30.54
C ALA A 206 -5.86 -4.63 30.58
N ARG A 207 -6.10 -5.45 29.54
CA ARG A 207 -5.64 -6.84 29.47
C ARG A 207 -4.21 -6.98 28.95
N TYR A 208 -3.82 -6.20 27.95
CA TYR A 208 -2.57 -6.38 27.20
C TYR A 208 -1.63 -5.17 27.26
N GLY A 209 -2.04 -4.07 27.89
CA GLY A 209 -1.26 -2.83 27.99
C GLY A 209 -0.20 -2.84 29.11
N GLY A 210 -0.02 -3.96 29.83
CA GLY A 210 0.96 -4.08 30.91
C GLY A 210 2.37 -3.71 30.43
N GLY A 211 3.05 -2.81 31.19
CA GLY A 211 4.37 -2.29 30.83
C GLY A 211 4.36 -1.01 29.99
N PHE A 212 3.20 -0.58 29.49
CA PHE A 212 3.05 0.70 28.77
C PHE A 212 2.43 1.76 29.68
N THR A 213 3.08 2.92 29.80
CA THR A 213 2.53 4.10 30.47
C THR A 213 1.70 5.00 29.52
N ASN A 214 1.90 4.82 28.21
CA ASN A 214 1.28 5.60 27.17
C ASN A 214 0.50 4.67 26.23
N ARG A 215 -0.82 4.92 26.07
CA ARG A 215 -1.70 4.12 25.20
C ARG A 215 -1.27 4.21 23.72
N ALA A 216 -0.79 5.36 23.26
CA ALA A 216 -0.34 5.51 21.88
C ALA A 216 0.87 4.63 21.56
N ASP A 217 1.82 4.49 22.51
CA ASP A 217 2.96 3.58 22.34
C ASP A 217 2.52 2.11 22.30
N TRP A 218 1.55 1.75 23.12
CA TRP A 218 0.96 0.42 23.08
C TRP A 218 0.23 0.14 21.77
N ARG A 219 -0.57 1.09 21.26
CA ARG A 219 -1.23 0.96 19.95
C ARG A 219 -0.21 0.77 18.82
N ARG A 220 0.90 1.55 18.81
CA ARG A 220 2.00 1.36 17.86
C ARG A 220 2.64 -0.01 17.99
N SER A 221 2.88 -0.47 19.23
CA SER A 221 3.42 -1.81 19.47
C SER A 221 2.55 -2.91 18.88
N ASN A 222 1.21 -2.80 18.96
CA ASN A 222 0.29 -3.77 18.38
C ASN A 222 0.43 -3.85 16.86
N VAL A 223 0.54 -2.71 16.19
CA VAL A 223 0.75 -2.66 14.73
C VAL A 223 2.15 -3.19 14.37
N ASN A 224 3.19 -2.78 15.11
CA ASN A 224 4.56 -3.25 14.90
C ASN A 224 4.66 -4.78 14.97
N ILE A 225 3.99 -5.41 15.95
CA ILE A 225 3.95 -6.87 16.09
C ILE A 225 3.29 -7.51 14.86
N LEU A 226 2.20 -6.96 14.34
CA LEU A 226 1.57 -7.48 13.12
C LEU A 226 2.52 -7.41 11.93
N ILE A 227 3.12 -6.25 11.68
CA ILE A 227 4.03 -6.04 10.53
C ILE A 227 5.22 -7.00 10.60
N GLN A 228 5.84 -7.13 11.79
CA GLN A 228 6.92 -8.09 11.99
C GLN A 228 6.48 -9.53 11.70
N LYS A 229 5.32 -9.95 12.23
CA LYS A 229 4.81 -11.32 12.02
C LYS A 229 4.45 -11.61 10.56
N ILE A 230 3.93 -10.64 9.83
CA ILE A 230 3.68 -10.77 8.39
C ILE A 230 5.00 -10.93 7.63
N HIS A 231 6.01 -10.11 7.94
CA HIS A 231 7.35 -10.27 7.38
C HIS A 231 7.90 -11.68 7.62
N GLU A 232 7.87 -12.15 8.87
CA GLU A 232 8.32 -13.50 9.24
C GLU A 232 7.56 -14.58 8.47
N THR A 233 6.24 -14.43 8.32
CA THR A 233 5.36 -15.36 7.58
C THR A 233 5.78 -15.43 6.10
N ILE A 234 5.94 -14.28 5.44
CA ILE A 234 6.33 -14.24 4.03
C ILE A 234 7.72 -14.84 3.85
N ARG A 235 8.70 -14.45 4.68
CA ARG A 235 10.08 -14.95 4.59
C ARG A 235 10.18 -16.46 4.83
N GLY A 236 9.35 -17.01 5.70
CA GLY A 236 9.28 -18.44 5.96
C GLY A 236 8.69 -19.27 4.83
N LEU A 237 7.83 -18.66 3.99
CA LEU A 237 7.13 -19.36 2.92
C LEU A 237 7.80 -19.14 1.55
N LYS A 238 7.92 -17.88 1.13
CA LYS A 238 8.51 -17.47 -0.17
C LYS A 238 9.35 -16.21 0.07
N PRO A 239 10.65 -16.32 0.37
CA PRO A 239 11.51 -15.19 0.72
C PRO A 239 11.71 -14.16 -0.39
N TRP A 240 11.36 -14.50 -1.64
CA TRP A 240 11.42 -13.60 -2.78
C TRP A 240 10.16 -12.74 -2.94
N VAL A 241 9.03 -13.09 -2.31
CA VAL A 241 7.81 -12.26 -2.30
C VAL A 241 8.07 -11.02 -1.46
N LYS A 242 7.84 -9.84 -2.03
CA LYS A 242 8.07 -8.56 -1.36
C LYS A 242 6.92 -8.24 -0.39
N PHE A 243 7.20 -7.42 0.60
CA PHE A 243 6.19 -6.84 1.47
C PHE A 243 6.29 -5.32 1.45
N GLY A 244 5.26 -4.64 0.98
CA GLY A 244 5.23 -3.19 0.84
C GLY A 244 4.09 -2.52 1.56
N ILE A 245 4.31 -1.25 1.92
CA ILE A 245 3.31 -0.40 2.58
C ILE A 245 3.15 0.89 1.78
N SER A 246 1.90 1.33 1.58
CA SER A 246 1.59 2.70 1.17
C SER A 246 1.04 3.50 2.36
N PRO A 247 1.92 4.05 3.20
CA PRO A 247 1.51 4.80 4.38
C PRO A 247 0.90 6.15 3.99
N PHE A 248 0.22 6.80 4.92
CA PHE A 248 -0.21 8.18 4.75
C PHE A 248 0.98 9.09 4.42
N GLY A 249 0.78 10.14 3.62
CA GLY A 249 1.88 10.97 3.09
C GLY A 249 2.71 11.72 4.13
N ILE A 250 2.19 11.96 5.33
CA ILE A 250 2.88 12.63 6.44
C ILE A 250 3.24 11.60 7.51
N TYR A 251 4.54 11.42 7.80
CA TYR A 251 4.96 10.58 8.92
C TYR A 251 4.67 11.27 10.25
N ARG A 252 5.26 12.45 10.47
CA ARG A 252 5.00 13.37 11.59
C ARG A 252 5.15 14.82 11.13
N ASN A 253 4.42 15.74 11.74
CA ASN A 253 4.59 17.17 11.53
C ASN A 253 5.77 17.68 12.35
N GLU A 254 6.54 18.65 11.83
CA GLU A 254 7.68 19.28 12.55
C GLU A 254 7.28 19.86 13.91
N LYS A 255 6.04 20.36 14.06
CA LYS A 255 5.52 20.85 15.34
C LYS A 255 5.39 19.77 16.42
N ASN A 256 5.27 18.51 16.05
CA ASN A 256 5.12 17.36 16.96
C ASN A 256 6.46 16.67 17.19
N ASP A 257 7.35 16.72 16.18
CA ASP A 257 8.68 16.13 16.24
C ASP A 257 9.65 16.96 15.38
N PRO A 258 10.77 17.45 15.92
CA PRO A 258 11.75 18.24 15.16
C PRO A 258 12.30 17.54 13.91
N LEU A 259 12.23 16.19 13.86
CA LEU A 259 12.62 15.40 12.69
C LEU A 259 11.45 15.20 11.70
N GLY A 260 10.27 15.71 12.01
CA GLY A 260 9.08 15.67 11.15
C GLY A 260 9.20 16.56 9.92
N SER A 261 8.23 16.45 9.02
CA SER A 261 8.11 17.31 7.85
C SER A 261 7.45 18.65 8.20
N LYS A 262 7.77 19.70 7.42
CA LYS A 262 7.11 21.02 7.50
C LYS A 262 5.68 20.95 6.96
N THR A 263 4.83 20.28 7.69
CA THR A 263 3.43 20.00 7.33
C THR A 263 2.50 20.26 8.51
N ASN A 264 1.20 20.26 8.23
CA ASN A 264 0.16 20.39 9.25
C ASN A 264 -1.06 19.53 8.84
N GLY A 265 -1.00 18.24 9.10
CA GLY A 265 -2.05 17.29 8.75
C GLY A 265 -2.04 16.06 9.64
N LEU A 266 -2.90 15.10 9.33
CA LEU A 266 -2.93 13.78 9.94
C LEU A 266 -1.57 13.08 9.75
N GLN A 267 -1.15 12.26 10.69
CA GLN A 267 0.18 11.69 10.80
C GLN A 267 0.13 10.17 10.95
N ASN A 268 1.06 9.46 10.31
CA ASN A 268 1.18 8.02 10.50
C ASN A 268 1.45 7.65 11.97
N TYR A 269 2.48 8.26 12.56
CA TYR A 269 2.98 7.89 13.88
C TYR A 269 2.01 8.23 15.01
N ASP A 270 1.49 9.47 15.00
CA ASP A 270 0.68 9.98 16.12
C ASP A 270 -0.80 9.64 15.99
N ASP A 271 -1.36 9.62 14.77
CA ASP A 271 -2.79 9.49 14.55
C ASP A 271 -3.22 8.08 14.09
N LEU A 272 -2.37 7.40 13.31
CA LEU A 272 -2.65 6.05 12.79
C LEU A 272 -1.86 4.96 13.52
N TYR A 273 -1.01 5.35 14.47
CA TYR A 273 -0.15 4.48 15.27
C TYR A 273 0.75 3.57 14.40
N ALA A 274 1.22 4.10 13.28
CA ALA A 274 2.04 3.41 12.28
C ALA A 274 3.47 3.96 12.27
N ASP A 275 4.42 3.20 12.87
CA ASP A 275 5.83 3.54 12.89
C ASP A 275 6.57 2.98 11.67
N VAL A 276 6.26 3.54 10.50
CA VAL A 276 6.75 3.06 9.20
C VAL A 276 8.28 3.16 9.05
N LEU A 277 8.92 4.10 9.75
CA LEU A 277 10.38 4.21 9.76
C LEU A 277 11.03 3.07 10.57
N LEU A 278 10.42 2.68 11.69
CA LEU A 278 10.86 1.50 12.45
C LEU A 278 10.78 0.24 11.60
N TRP A 279 9.69 0.06 10.84
CA TRP A 279 9.50 -1.12 9.99
C TRP A 279 10.56 -1.19 8.88
N ALA A 280 10.85 -0.06 8.25
CA ALA A 280 11.89 0.06 7.24
C ALA A 280 13.28 -0.22 7.82
N ARG A 281 13.63 0.40 8.97
CA ARG A 281 14.91 0.25 9.67
C ARG A 281 15.17 -1.20 10.08
N ASN A 282 14.15 -1.89 10.57
CA ASN A 282 14.24 -3.30 10.97
C ASN A 282 14.20 -4.27 9.78
N GLY A 283 13.97 -3.78 8.57
CA GLY A 283 13.86 -4.63 7.39
C GLY A 283 12.58 -5.45 7.33
N TRP A 284 11.54 -5.06 8.07
CA TRP A 284 10.25 -5.76 8.05
C TRP A 284 9.44 -5.46 6.79
N VAL A 285 9.72 -4.36 6.11
CA VAL A 285 9.14 -4.01 4.82
C VAL A 285 10.23 -3.90 3.76
N ASP A 286 9.89 -4.26 2.53
CA ASP A 286 10.82 -4.22 1.38
C ASP A 286 10.76 -2.89 0.65
N TYR A 287 9.61 -2.18 0.69
CA TYR A 287 9.44 -0.86 0.08
C TYR A 287 8.33 -0.06 0.75
N ASN A 288 8.40 1.26 0.63
CA ASN A 288 7.35 2.18 1.03
C ASN A 288 6.85 3.00 -0.18
N ILE A 289 5.53 3.25 -0.23
CA ILE A 289 4.88 4.13 -1.22
C ILE A 289 4.02 5.15 -0.48
N PRO A 290 4.60 6.18 0.18
CA PRO A 290 3.79 7.19 0.88
C PRO A 290 2.80 7.88 -0.07
N GLN A 291 1.56 8.03 0.38
CA GLN A 291 0.43 8.58 -0.38
C GLN A 291 0.51 10.12 -0.39
N ILE A 292 1.33 10.69 -1.27
CA ILE A 292 1.50 12.15 -1.40
C ILE A 292 0.54 12.69 -2.47
N TYR A 293 -0.75 12.72 -2.14
CA TYR A 293 -1.82 13.06 -3.08
C TYR A 293 -2.04 14.55 -3.30
N TRP A 294 -1.34 15.40 -2.54
CA TRP A 294 -1.48 16.86 -2.64
C TRP A 294 -0.71 17.45 -3.82
N GLN A 295 -1.08 18.66 -4.18
CA GLN A 295 -0.37 19.42 -5.22
C GLN A 295 0.93 20.06 -4.69
N ILE A 296 1.82 20.41 -5.60
CA ILE A 296 2.95 21.32 -5.31
C ILE A 296 2.37 22.66 -4.87
N GLY A 297 2.87 23.20 -3.76
CA GLY A 297 2.38 24.45 -3.16
C GLY A 297 1.17 24.28 -2.25
N HIS A 298 0.78 23.07 -1.87
CA HIS A 298 -0.31 22.86 -0.90
C HIS A 298 0.08 23.42 0.47
N PRO A 299 -0.73 24.30 1.11
CA PRO A 299 -0.31 25.05 2.28
C PRO A 299 -0.01 24.19 3.52
N ALA A 300 -0.69 23.06 3.66
CA ALA A 300 -0.54 22.17 4.82
C ALA A 300 0.31 20.92 4.54
N ALA A 301 0.47 20.53 3.29
CA ALA A 301 1.13 19.28 2.90
C ALA A 301 1.73 19.41 1.48
N ASP A 302 2.68 20.33 1.31
CA ASP A 302 3.31 20.58 0.03
C ASP A 302 4.04 19.33 -0.48
N TYR A 303 3.75 18.98 -1.74
CA TYR A 303 4.30 17.79 -2.39
C TYR A 303 5.83 17.77 -2.41
N GLU A 304 6.47 18.89 -2.79
CA GLU A 304 7.93 18.97 -2.87
C GLU A 304 8.58 18.81 -1.48
N THR A 305 7.97 19.39 -0.46
CA THR A 305 8.40 19.26 0.94
C THR A 305 8.36 17.80 1.40
N LEU A 306 7.27 17.10 1.09
CA LEU A 306 7.10 15.70 1.47
C LEU A 306 8.02 14.76 0.70
N VAL A 307 8.18 14.93 -0.61
CA VAL A 307 9.12 14.12 -1.42
C VAL A 307 10.54 14.26 -0.88
N LYS A 308 10.99 15.51 -0.59
CA LYS A 308 12.32 15.77 0.00
C LYS A 308 12.48 15.11 1.37
N TRP A 309 11.44 15.14 2.20
CA TRP A 309 11.47 14.53 3.51
C TRP A 309 11.58 13.01 3.42
N TRP A 310 10.73 12.37 2.62
CA TRP A 310 10.75 10.92 2.43
C TRP A 310 12.07 10.43 1.81
N ALA A 311 12.60 11.14 0.83
CA ALA A 311 13.89 10.79 0.20
C ALA A 311 15.06 10.76 1.19
N LYS A 312 15.00 11.55 2.27
CA LYS A 312 16.02 11.57 3.35
C LYS A 312 15.79 10.49 4.41
N ASN A 313 14.58 9.93 4.49
CA ASN A 313 14.16 9.04 5.58
C ASN A 313 13.73 7.66 5.04
N THR A 314 14.43 7.13 4.05
CA THR A 314 14.12 5.83 3.45
C THR A 314 14.52 4.64 4.30
N GLU A 315 15.40 4.85 5.29
CA GLU A 315 16.00 3.78 6.11
C GLU A 315 16.59 2.65 5.24
N ASN A 316 17.21 3.02 4.12
CA ASN A 316 17.81 2.14 3.13
C ASN A 316 16.81 1.14 2.47
N ARG A 317 15.53 1.50 2.39
CA ARG A 317 14.52 0.75 1.66
C ARG A 317 14.10 1.50 0.39
N PRO A 318 13.78 0.77 -0.69
CA PRO A 318 13.17 1.37 -1.87
C PRO A 318 11.98 2.25 -1.49
N LEU A 319 11.99 3.46 -2.04
CA LEU A 319 10.93 4.45 -1.88
C LEU A 319 10.30 4.71 -3.24
N PHE A 320 8.99 4.63 -3.32
CA PHE A 320 8.21 5.08 -4.46
C PHE A 320 7.20 6.11 -3.97
N ILE A 321 6.69 6.96 -4.84
CA ILE A 321 5.76 8.02 -4.43
C ILE A 321 4.36 7.73 -4.96
N GLY A 322 3.41 7.59 -4.03
CA GLY A 322 1.99 7.47 -4.35
C GLY A 322 1.41 8.81 -4.77
N GLN A 323 0.86 8.90 -5.99
CA GLN A 323 0.28 10.11 -6.54
C GLN A 323 -1.20 9.96 -6.87
N SER A 324 -1.97 11.01 -6.69
CA SER A 324 -3.30 11.15 -7.29
C SER A 324 -3.15 11.81 -8.67
N VAL A 325 -3.30 11.01 -9.73
CA VAL A 325 -3.20 11.52 -11.11
C VAL A 325 -4.24 12.60 -11.34
N MET A 326 -5.50 12.41 -10.91
CA MET A 326 -6.56 13.39 -11.06
C MET A 326 -6.20 14.73 -10.42
N ASN A 327 -5.79 14.73 -9.14
CA ASN A 327 -5.37 15.96 -8.47
C ASN A 327 -4.17 16.60 -9.17
N THR A 328 -3.25 15.80 -9.70
CA THR A 328 -2.04 16.28 -10.36
C THR A 328 -2.34 16.98 -11.69
N ILE A 329 -3.22 16.41 -12.53
CA ILE A 329 -3.55 16.98 -13.84
C ILE A 329 -4.53 18.16 -13.75
N GLN A 330 -5.30 18.27 -12.68
CA GLN A 330 -6.25 19.39 -12.44
C GLN A 330 -5.56 20.64 -11.90
N ASN A 331 -4.34 20.54 -11.39
CA ASN A 331 -3.60 21.66 -10.82
C ASN A 331 -2.53 22.16 -11.80
N ALA A 332 -2.50 23.46 -12.04
CA ALA A 332 -1.47 24.11 -12.82
C ALA A 332 -0.11 24.06 -12.12
N ASP A 333 0.97 23.96 -12.88
CA ASP A 333 2.33 24.05 -12.34
C ASP A 333 2.60 25.51 -11.91
N PRO A 334 2.99 25.76 -10.64
CA PRO A 334 3.28 27.11 -10.16
C PRO A 334 4.39 27.85 -10.95
N LYS A 335 5.29 27.11 -11.61
CA LYS A 335 6.38 27.68 -12.44
C LYS A 335 6.03 27.81 -13.92
N ASN A 336 5.00 27.06 -14.37
CA ASN A 336 4.51 27.11 -15.75
C ASN A 336 2.99 26.91 -15.79
N PRO A 337 2.18 27.96 -15.55
CA PRO A 337 0.72 27.83 -15.42
C PRO A 337 -0.01 27.30 -16.67
N SER A 338 0.65 27.21 -17.81
CA SER A 338 0.09 26.60 -19.03
C SER A 338 0.15 25.06 -19.01
N MET A 339 0.86 24.47 -18.05
CA MET A 339 1.02 23.03 -17.89
C MET A 339 0.41 22.57 -16.55
N ASN A 340 -0.01 21.29 -16.50
CA ASN A 340 -0.33 20.64 -15.22
C ASN A 340 0.95 20.25 -14.47
N GLN A 341 0.80 19.78 -13.23
CA GLN A 341 1.93 19.48 -12.35
C GLN A 341 2.64 18.14 -12.64
N LEU A 342 2.10 17.26 -13.49
CA LEU A 342 2.64 15.92 -13.68
C LEU A 342 4.11 15.92 -14.16
N PRO A 343 4.50 16.67 -15.20
CA PRO A 343 5.89 16.66 -15.66
C PRO A 343 6.87 17.11 -14.57
N ARG A 344 6.50 18.12 -13.78
CA ARG A 344 7.34 18.62 -12.70
C ARG A 344 7.45 17.64 -11.53
N LYS A 345 6.35 16.98 -11.14
CA LYS A 345 6.37 15.96 -10.10
C LYS A 345 7.28 14.79 -10.50
N MET A 346 7.15 14.30 -11.73
CA MET A 346 8.01 13.23 -12.25
C MET A 346 9.49 13.64 -12.30
N ALA A 347 9.79 14.85 -12.74
CA ALA A 347 11.16 15.37 -12.74
C ALA A 347 11.73 15.51 -11.32
N LEU A 348 10.90 15.91 -10.35
CA LEU A 348 11.29 16.04 -8.96
C LEU A 348 11.64 14.68 -8.34
N GLU A 349 10.82 13.66 -8.55
CA GLU A 349 11.09 12.30 -8.06
C GLU A 349 12.39 11.75 -8.66
N ARG A 350 12.56 11.84 -9.97
CA ARG A 350 13.76 11.38 -10.69
C ARG A 350 15.04 12.11 -10.31
N ALA A 351 14.94 13.29 -9.67
CA ALA A 351 16.10 14.00 -9.14
C ALA A 351 16.68 13.36 -7.87
N TYR A 352 15.94 12.47 -7.21
CA TYR A 352 16.41 11.74 -6.03
C TYR A 352 16.79 10.31 -6.41
N GLN A 353 18.01 9.89 -6.07
CA GLN A 353 18.51 8.53 -6.34
C GLN A 353 17.82 7.46 -5.49
N THR A 354 17.05 7.86 -4.48
CA THR A 354 16.36 6.99 -3.52
C THR A 354 14.90 6.70 -3.89
N ILE A 355 14.42 7.30 -4.99
CA ILE A 355 13.05 7.14 -5.48
C ILE A 355 13.03 6.39 -6.80
#